data_2b77820eea28d66efdbf02c2ed7aed3f
#
_entry.id   2b77820eea28d66efdbf02c2ed7aed3f
#
_cell.length_a   1.000
_cell.length_b   1.000
_cell.length_c   1.000
_cell.angle_alpha   90.00
_cell.angle_beta   90.00
_cell.angle_gamma   90.00
#
_symmetry.space_group_name_H-M   'P 1'
#
loop_
_entity.id
_entity.type
_entity.pdbx_description
1 polymer ?
#
loop_
_entity_poly.entity_id
_entity_poly.type
_entity_poly.pdbx_seq_one_letter_code
_entity_poly.pdbx_strand_id
1 'polypeptide(L)'
;MAPTAKPLGITTTPIPGFLRIDLTVHGDNRGWFKENWQREKMVALGLPDFQPVQNNISFNDEVGVTRGIHAEPWDKFVSVATGRVFGAWVDLREGPSFGTVYTTIIDPGVAVFVPKGVGNSYQTLEPNTAYTYLVNDHWSPDAKYTFLNLADETAAVDWPIPLDRAILSDKDKAHPRMADVTPFPAPTPAGRRALVTGANGQLGRELMRVLPEAGFTVTGVDLPEVSISNAEQVAALPWDEIDVVINAAAWTNVDGAETPEGRRSTWEANSTGPAILAREATAHGATL
;
A
#
# COMPACT_ATOMS: atom_id res chain seq x y z
N MET A 1 31.39 5.77 14.46
CA MET A 1 30.73 6.93 15.05
C MET A 1 29.26 6.62 15.17
N ALA A 2 28.64 6.73 16.35
CA ALA A 2 27.20 6.53 16.45
C ALA A 2 26.50 7.59 15.59
N PRO A 3 25.48 7.23 14.79
CA PRO A 3 24.75 8.22 13.99
C PRO A 3 24.12 9.25 14.93
N THR A 4 24.18 10.52 14.55
CA THR A 4 23.52 11.59 15.31
C THR A 4 22.02 11.28 15.33
N ALA A 5 21.43 11.16 16.53
CA ALA A 5 20.01 10.82 16.68
C ALA A 5 19.14 11.87 15.99
N LYS A 6 18.55 11.49 14.85
CA LYS A 6 17.51 12.28 14.19
C LYS A 6 16.15 11.91 14.78
N PRO A 7 15.21 12.85 14.87
CA PRO A 7 13.84 12.49 15.22
C PRO A 7 13.21 11.61 14.12
N LEU A 8 12.26 10.77 14.50
CA LEU A 8 11.42 10.06 13.54
C LEU A 8 10.71 11.07 12.64
N GLY A 9 10.83 10.91 11.34
CA GLY A 9 10.25 11.83 10.35
C GLY A 9 9.93 11.14 9.05
N ILE A 10 8.91 11.63 8.33
CA ILE A 10 8.47 11.11 7.04
C ILE A 10 8.51 12.23 6.01
N THR A 11 9.07 11.94 4.84
CA THR A 11 9.23 12.88 3.74
C THR A 11 8.72 12.26 2.45
N THR A 12 7.95 13.02 1.67
CA THR A 12 7.53 12.62 0.32
C THR A 12 8.69 12.65 -0.67
N THR A 13 8.54 11.93 -1.76
CA THR A 13 9.53 11.84 -2.84
C THR A 13 8.87 12.16 -4.19
N PRO A 14 9.64 12.26 -5.30
CA PRO A 14 9.06 12.42 -6.63
C PRO A 14 8.15 11.28 -7.10
N ILE A 15 8.29 10.08 -6.52
CA ILE A 15 7.41 8.94 -6.83
C ILE A 15 6.17 9.02 -5.94
N PRO A 16 4.95 9.14 -6.51
CA PRO A 16 3.72 9.26 -5.72
C PRO A 16 3.52 8.09 -4.75
N GLY A 17 3.30 8.40 -3.47
CA GLY A 17 3.09 7.42 -2.40
C GLY A 17 4.38 6.74 -1.89
N PHE A 18 5.52 6.92 -2.55
CA PHE A 18 6.81 6.48 -2.03
C PHE A 18 7.30 7.48 -0.97
N LEU A 19 7.65 6.98 0.21
CA LEU A 19 8.04 7.81 1.34
C LEU A 19 9.44 7.45 1.84
N ARG A 20 10.20 8.48 2.20
CA ARG A 20 11.46 8.33 2.93
C ARG A 20 11.22 8.57 4.41
N ILE A 21 11.76 7.70 5.26
CA ILE A 21 11.57 7.72 6.71
C ILE A 21 12.94 7.89 7.39
N ASP A 22 13.11 8.95 8.20
CA ASP A 22 14.23 9.07 9.10
C ASP A 22 13.91 8.31 10.40
N LEU A 23 14.72 7.32 10.74
CA LEU A 23 14.59 6.52 11.97
C LEU A 23 15.49 7.07 13.07
N THR A 24 14.97 7.15 14.29
CA THR A 24 15.77 7.51 15.45
C THR A 24 16.67 6.34 15.86
N VAL A 25 17.97 6.55 15.84
CA VAL A 25 18.97 5.58 16.29
C VAL A 25 19.59 6.06 17.60
N HIS A 26 19.52 5.25 18.64
CA HIS A 26 20.07 5.50 19.96
C HIS A 26 21.34 4.68 20.14
N GLY A 27 22.50 5.34 20.33
CA GLY A 27 23.79 4.67 20.52
C GLY A 27 24.29 4.79 21.96
N ASP A 28 24.94 3.72 22.46
CA ASP A 28 25.69 3.73 23.73
C ASP A 28 26.98 2.89 23.60
N ASN A 29 27.65 2.60 24.72
CA ASN A 29 28.90 1.81 24.75
C ASN A 29 28.74 0.34 24.36
N ARG A 30 27.52 -0.17 24.17
CA ARG A 30 27.20 -1.55 23.74
C ARG A 30 26.90 -1.62 22.26
N GLY A 31 26.63 -0.47 21.59
CA GLY A 31 26.22 -0.38 20.19
C GLY A 31 25.08 0.61 19.98
N TRP A 32 24.08 0.21 19.24
CA TRP A 32 22.92 1.08 18.98
C TRP A 32 21.61 0.28 18.98
N PHE A 33 20.52 1.00 19.24
CA PHE A 33 19.15 0.51 19.21
C PHE A 33 18.29 1.45 18.35
N LYS A 34 17.33 0.89 17.62
CA LYS A 34 16.27 1.66 16.93
C LYS A 34 14.95 0.92 17.00
N GLU A 35 13.86 1.67 17.01
CA GLU A 35 12.55 1.13 16.65
C GLU A 35 12.50 1.05 15.12
N ASN A 36 12.73 -0.14 14.57
CA ASN A 36 12.76 -0.31 13.12
C ASN A 36 11.37 -0.17 12.48
N TRP A 37 10.34 -0.58 13.20
CA TRP A 37 8.94 -0.46 12.85
C TRP A 37 8.11 -0.15 14.09
N GLN A 38 7.34 0.92 14.05
CA GLN A 38 6.38 1.27 15.11
C GLN A 38 5.15 1.89 14.46
N ARG A 39 4.10 1.05 14.27
CA ARG A 39 2.89 1.35 13.51
C ARG A 39 2.22 2.65 13.94
N GLU A 40 1.93 2.79 15.24
CA GLU A 40 1.18 3.93 15.77
C GLU A 40 1.90 5.27 15.51
N LYS A 41 3.19 5.36 15.83
CA LYS A 41 3.99 6.57 15.61
C LYS A 41 4.14 6.91 14.13
N MET A 42 4.36 5.89 13.29
CA MET A 42 4.59 6.10 11.86
C MET A 42 3.31 6.48 11.12
N VAL A 43 2.17 5.82 11.44
CA VAL A 43 0.86 6.19 10.87
C VAL A 43 0.45 7.61 11.29
N ALA A 44 0.69 8.00 12.55
CA ALA A 44 0.43 9.35 13.00
C ALA A 44 1.26 10.42 12.26
N LEU A 45 2.41 10.06 11.68
CA LEU A 45 3.24 10.92 10.84
C LEU A 45 2.91 10.84 9.33
N GLY A 46 1.90 10.06 8.94
CA GLY A 46 1.43 9.97 7.57
C GLY A 46 1.90 8.74 6.79
N LEU A 47 2.51 7.73 7.45
CA LEU A 47 2.75 6.45 6.80
C LEU A 47 1.41 5.75 6.54
N PRO A 48 1.17 5.18 5.34
CA PRO A 48 0.02 4.33 5.12
C PRO A 48 -0.04 3.17 6.12
N ASP A 49 -1.24 2.87 6.62
CA ASP A 49 -1.44 1.71 7.50
C ASP A 49 -1.53 0.43 6.65
N PHE A 50 -0.39 -0.05 6.18
CA PHE A 50 -0.30 -1.17 5.24
C PHE A 50 -0.32 -2.57 5.89
N GLN A 51 -0.46 -2.64 7.21
CA GLN A 51 -0.65 -3.89 7.98
C GLN A 51 0.28 -5.03 7.57
N PRO A 52 1.59 -4.94 7.87
CA PRO A 52 2.56 -5.93 7.41
C PRO A 52 2.29 -7.32 8.02
N VAL A 53 2.39 -8.36 7.18
CA VAL A 53 2.14 -9.77 7.56
C VAL A 53 3.38 -10.66 7.43
N GLN A 54 4.43 -10.21 6.72
CA GLN A 54 5.66 -10.98 6.51
C GLN A 54 6.88 -10.07 6.62
N ASN A 55 7.95 -10.58 7.24
CA ASN A 55 9.27 -9.94 7.27
C ASN A 55 10.27 -10.80 6.51
N ASN A 56 11.03 -10.19 5.61
CA ASN A 56 12.10 -10.82 4.85
C ASN A 56 13.44 -10.18 5.15
N ILE A 57 14.51 -10.96 5.11
CA ILE A 57 15.88 -10.49 5.25
C ILE A 57 16.71 -11.05 4.09
N SER A 58 17.45 -10.16 3.43
CA SER A 58 18.47 -10.51 2.44
C SER A 58 19.83 -10.14 3.00
N PHE A 59 20.65 -11.14 3.31
CA PHE A 59 22.00 -10.93 3.78
C PHE A 59 22.98 -10.94 2.58
N ASN A 60 23.93 -10.03 2.60
CA ASN A 60 24.88 -9.82 1.51
C ASN A 60 26.28 -9.67 2.10
N ASP A 61 27.17 -10.62 1.80
CA ASP A 61 28.53 -10.69 2.35
C ASP A 61 29.44 -9.60 1.77
N GLU A 62 29.25 -9.28 0.48
CA GLU A 62 30.17 -8.49 -0.32
C GLU A 62 29.65 -7.08 -0.60
N VAL A 63 30.57 -6.16 -0.86
CA VAL A 63 30.27 -4.85 -1.45
C VAL A 63 29.98 -5.02 -2.94
N GLY A 64 29.01 -4.25 -3.46
CA GLY A 64 28.63 -4.28 -4.88
C GLY A 64 27.59 -5.36 -5.23
N VAL A 65 27.09 -6.13 -4.26
CA VAL A 65 25.92 -6.97 -4.51
C VAL A 65 24.75 -6.08 -4.90
N THR A 66 24.25 -6.28 -6.11
CA THR A 66 23.15 -5.47 -6.67
C THR A 66 22.00 -6.37 -7.03
N ARG A 67 20.80 -6.01 -6.57
CA ARG A 67 19.56 -6.77 -6.80
C ARG A 67 18.46 -5.86 -7.32
N GLY A 68 17.64 -6.35 -8.23
CA GLY A 68 16.51 -5.62 -8.77
C GLY A 68 16.48 -5.60 -10.30
N ILE A 69 15.70 -4.74 -10.90
CA ILE A 69 14.66 -3.88 -10.33
C ILE A 69 13.37 -4.70 -10.34
N HIS A 70 12.75 -4.89 -9.19
CA HIS A 70 11.58 -5.75 -9.04
C HIS A 70 10.40 -4.93 -8.51
N ALA A 71 9.34 -4.78 -9.30
CA ALA A 71 8.07 -4.24 -8.85
C ALA A 71 7.15 -5.39 -8.47
N GLU A 72 6.72 -5.39 -7.23
CA GLU A 72 5.93 -6.46 -6.62
C GLU A 72 4.49 -5.99 -6.36
N PRO A 73 3.51 -6.93 -6.27
CA PRO A 73 2.10 -6.58 -6.09
C PRO A 73 1.71 -6.23 -4.63
N TRP A 74 2.66 -5.94 -3.77
CA TRP A 74 2.47 -5.55 -2.37
C TRP A 74 3.30 -4.34 -1.98
N ASP A 75 2.90 -3.69 -0.90
CA ASP A 75 3.64 -2.59 -0.31
C ASP A 75 4.79 -3.12 0.55
N LYS A 76 5.86 -2.35 0.65
CA LYS A 76 7.02 -2.69 1.46
C LYS A 76 7.43 -1.55 2.39
N PHE A 77 7.87 -1.91 3.57
CA PHE A 77 8.67 -1.05 4.42
C PHE A 77 10.09 -1.60 4.46
N VAL A 78 11.02 -0.89 3.87
CA VAL A 78 12.41 -1.32 3.63
C VAL A 78 13.36 -0.59 4.55
N SER A 79 14.32 -1.31 5.13
CA SER A 79 15.40 -0.77 5.95
C SER A 79 16.65 -1.66 5.88
N VAL A 80 17.71 -1.28 6.55
CA VAL A 80 18.85 -2.18 6.82
C VAL A 80 18.96 -2.44 8.32
N ALA A 81 19.23 -3.69 8.68
CA ALA A 81 19.59 -4.06 10.05
C ALA A 81 21.07 -3.77 10.34
N THR A 82 21.94 -4.00 9.35
CA THR A 82 23.38 -3.67 9.39
C THR A 82 23.83 -3.24 8.00
N GLY A 83 24.95 -2.53 7.92
CA GLY A 83 25.56 -2.10 6.67
C GLY A 83 24.87 -0.88 6.04
N ARG A 84 25.11 -0.66 4.78
CA ARG A 84 24.64 0.50 4.02
C ARG A 84 24.43 0.13 2.56
N VAL A 85 23.33 0.60 1.98
CA VAL A 85 23.03 0.40 0.57
C VAL A 85 22.75 1.72 -0.14
N PHE A 86 23.08 1.78 -1.42
CA PHE A 86 22.47 2.70 -2.36
C PHE A 86 21.19 2.05 -2.87
N GLY A 87 20.05 2.66 -2.55
CA GLY A 87 18.74 2.23 -3.05
C GLY A 87 18.33 3.02 -4.27
N ALA A 88 17.75 2.34 -5.27
CA ALA A 88 17.17 2.95 -6.45
C ALA A 88 15.77 2.39 -6.71
N TRP A 89 14.82 3.29 -6.90
CA TRP A 89 13.43 2.94 -7.17
C TRP A 89 12.97 3.60 -8.45
N VAL A 90 12.17 2.86 -9.22
CA VAL A 90 11.62 3.31 -10.49
C VAL A 90 10.11 3.09 -10.46
N ASP A 91 9.33 4.10 -10.72
CA ASP A 91 7.87 3.92 -10.82
C ASP A 91 7.54 3.15 -12.10
N LEU A 92 7.10 1.90 -11.95
CA LEU A 92 6.70 1.03 -13.06
C LEU A 92 5.18 0.92 -13.19
N ARG A 93 4.41 1.76 -12.48
CA ARG A 93 2.95 1.80 -12.54
C ARG A 93 2.48 2.60 -13.76
N GLU A 94 1.37 2.19 -14.34
CA GLU A 94 0.69 3.00 -15.37
C GLU A 94 0.40 4.40 -14.84
N GLY A 95 0.58 5.40 -15.69
CA GLY A 95 0.23 6.79 -15.36
C GLY A 95 1.38 7.78 -15.60
N PRO A 96 1.18 9.04 -15.22
CA PRO A 96 2.10 10.14 -15.56
C PRO A 96 3.46 10.06 -14.85
N SER A 97 3.58 9.26 -13.79
CA SER A 97 4.83 9.05 -13.05
C SER A 97 5.65 7.84 -13.52
N PHE A 98 5.16 7.08 -14.53
CA PHE A 98 5.89 5.95 -15.09
C PHE A 98 7.30 6.35 -15.50
N GLY A 99 8.30 5.59 -15.08
CA GLY A 99 9.72 5.85 -15.34
C GLY A 99 10.36 6.86 -14.38
N THR A 100 9.62 7.48 -13.44
CA THR A 100 10.22 8.37 -12.44
C THR A 100 11.17 7.60 -11.54
N VAL A 101 12.41 8.11 -11.40
CA VAL A 101 13.46 7.50 -10.59
C VAL A 101 13.67 8.27 -9.28
N TYR A 102 13.84 7.55 -8.19
CA TYR A 102 14.31 8.11 -6.92
C TYR A 102 15.43 7.25 -6.36
N THR A 103 16.48 7.90 -5.86
CA THR A 103 17.62 7.21 -5.25
C THR A 103 17.94 7.81 -3.89
N THR A 104 18.39 6.99 -2.96
CA THR A 104 18.91 7.45 -1.67
C THR A 104 19.81 6.39 -1.03
N ILE A 105 20.64 6.83 -0.08
CA ILE A 105 21.38 5.91 0.79
C ILE A 105 20.47 5.46 1.92
N ILE A 106 20.43 4.14 2.15
CA ILE A 106 19.82 3.54 3.33
C ILE A 106 20.92 3.03 4.23
N ASP A 107 20.97 3.57 5.43
CA ASP A 107 21.75 3.12 6.57
C ASP A 107 20.79 2.82 7.75
N PRO A 108 21.28 2.40 8.93
CA PRO A 108 20.39 2.13 10.06
C PRO A 108 19.46 3.28 10.48
N GLY A 109 19.77 4.51 10.12
CA GLY A 109 18.95 5.71 10.40
C GLY A 109 17.93 6.06 9.31
N VAL A 110 17.80 5.25 8.24
CA VAL A 110 16.90 5.53 7.12
C VAL A 110 16.10 4.29 6.74
N ALA A 111 14.82 4.47 6.51
CA ALA A 111 13.95 3.48 5.87
C ALA A 111 13.17 4.12 4.72
N VAL A 112 12.50 3.30 3.92
CA VAL A 112 11.58 3.77 2.88
C VAL A 112 10.31 2.93 2.86
N PHE A 113 9.21 3.55 2.52
CA PHE A 113 7.96 2.87 2.16
C PHE A 113 7.85 2.85 0.64
N VAL A 114 7.73 1.65 0.10
CA VAL A 114 7.67 1.37 -1.34
C VAL A 114 6.27 0.86 -1.66
N PRO A 115 5.43 1.64 -2.35
CA PRO A 115 4.11 1.18 -2.79
C PRO A 115 4.21 0.04 -3.80
N LYS A 116 3.20 -0.82 -3.84
CA LYS A 116 3.06 -1.85 -4.87
C LYS A 116 3.24 -1.27 -6.28
N GLY A 117 3.90 -2.02 -7.15
CA GLY A 117 4.17 -1.61 -8.52
C GLY A 117 5.34 -0.63 -8.69
N VAL A 118 5.95 -0.14 -7.61
CA VAL A 118 7.22 0.60 -7.66
C VAL A 118 8.38 -0.39 -7.66
N GLY A 119 9.21 -0.32 -8.69
CA GLY A 119 10.39 -1.14 -8.83
C GLY A 119 11.42 -0.84 -7.73
N ASN A 120 11.83 -1.86 -7.02
CA ASN A 120 12.76 -1.79 -5.90
C ASN A 120 14.10 -2.42 -6.29
N SER A 121 15.18 -1.71 -6.02
CA SER A 121 16.54 -2.21 -6.20
C SER A 121 17.52 -1.61 -5.21
N TYR A 122 18.64 -2.27 -5.00
CA TYR A 122 19.70 -1.75 -4.16
C TYR A 122 21.08 -2.30 -4.57
N GLN A 123 22.12 -1.56 -4.20
CA GLN A 123 23.51 -1.98 -4.29
C GLN A 123 24.18 -1.82 -2.92
N THR A 124 24.86 -2.87 -2.44
CA THR A 124 25.57 -2.82 -1.14
C THR A 124 26.82 -1.94 -1.24
N LEU A 125 26.99 -1.06 -0.25
CA LEU A 125 28.14 -0.17 -0.11
C LEU A 125 29.09 -0.61 1.01
N GLU A 126 28.64 -1.54 1.85
CA GLU A 126 29.41 -2.13 2.95
C GLU A 126 29.24 -3.64 2.96
N PRO A 127 30.24 -4.40 3.40
CA PRO A 127 30.11 -5.85 3.53
C PRO A 127 29.19 -6.21 4.70
N ASN A 128 28.72 -7.45 4.74
CA ASN A 128 27.83 -7.97 5.78
C ASN A 128 26.54 -7.12 5.96
N THR A 129 26.00 -6.65 4.85
CA THR A 129 24.80 -5.85 4.83
C THR A 129 23.54 -6.71 4.91
N ALA A 130 22.72 -6.50 5.95
CA ALA A 130 21.43 -7.13 6.13
C ALA A 130 20.30 -6.18 5.73
N TYR A 131 19.78 -6.37 4.52
CA TYR A 131 18.64 -5.65 3.97
C TYR A 131 17.36 -6.35 4.40
N THR A 132 16.48 -5.64 5.10
CA THR A 132 15.23 -6.19 5.67
C THR A 132 14.03 -5.43 5.17
N TYR A 133 12.91 -6.14 4.96
CA TYR A 133 11.67 -5.49 4.56
C TYR A 133 10.43 -6.23 5.09
N LEU A 134 9.46 -5.44 5.49
CA LEU A 134 8.12 -5.88 5.83
C LEU A 134 7.23 -5.76 4.59
N VAL A 135 6.30 -6.68 4.42
CA VAL A 135 5.31 -6.67 3.32
C VAL A 135 3.91 -6.95 3.84
N ASN A 136 2.90 -6.42 3.17
CA ASN A 136 1.49 -6.56 3.55
C ASN A 136 0.77 -7.71 2.83
N ASP A 137 1.52 -8.58 2.15
CA ASP A 137 0.99 -9.81 1.55
C ASP A 137 2.03 -10.93 1.67
N HIS A 138 1.60 -12.17 1.49
CA HIS A 138 2.47 -13.34 1.50
C HIS A 138 3.04 -13.58 0.10
N TRP A 139 4.33 -13.95 0.07
CA TRP A 139 4.94 -14.39 -1.17
C TRP A 139 4.17 -15.59 -1.78
N SER A 140 3.91 -15.51 -3.08
CA SER A 140 3.30 -16.59 -3.86
C SER A 140 4.11 -16.81 -5.14
N PRO A 141 4.30 -18.06 -5.59
CA PRO A 141 4.93 -18.35 -6.87
C PRO A 141 4.14 -17.81 -8.07
N ASP A 142 2.84 -17.58 -7.91
CA ASP A 142 1.93 -17.07 -8.93
C ASP A 142 1.81 -15.54 -8.92
N ALA A 143 2.50 -14.87 -7.99
CA ALA A 143 2.49 -13.41 -7.88
C ALA A 143 3.04 -12.77 -9.16
N LYS A 144 2.29 -11.81 -9.69
CA LYS A 144 2.68 -11.09 -10.92
C LYS A 144 3.65 -9.98 -10.59
N TYR A 145 4.87 -10.10 -11.06
CA TYR A 145 5.92 -9.11 -10.95
C TYR A 145 6.07 -8.33 -12.24
N THR A 146 6.43 -7.06 -12.14
CA THR A 146 7.01 -6.28 -13.23
C THR A 146 8.49 -6.10 -12.97
N PHE A 147 9.31 -6.30 -13.99
CA PHE A 147 10.77 -6.24 -13.89
C PHE A 147 11.33 -5.16 -14.80
N LEU A 148 12.45 -4.55 -14.40
CA LEU A 148 13.22 -3.63 -15.22
C LEU A 148 14.70 -3.96 -15.10
N ASN A 149 15.45 -3.85 -16.20
CA ASN A 149 16.88 -4.08 -16.22
C ASN A 149 17.63 -3.02 -15.41
N LEU A 150 18.60 -3.45 -14.60
CA LEU A 150 19.43 -2.54 -13.79
C LEU A 150 20.25 -1.55 -14.63
N ALA A 151 20.59 -1.91 -15.87
CA ALA A 151 21.32 -1.08 -16.81
C ALA A 151 20.42 -0.37 -17.83
N ASP A 152 19.13 -0.14 -17.47
CA ASP A 152 18.20 0.55 -18.35
C ASP A 152 18.64 1.99 -18.60
N GLU A 153 18.72 2.36 -19.87
CA GLU A 153 19.19 3.67 -20.33
C GLU A 153 18.17 4.79 -20.13
N THR A 154 16.89 4.45 -19.99
CA THR A 154 15.82 5.43 -19.73
C THR A 154 15.77 5.76 -18.24
N ALA A 155 15.83 4.73 -17.40
CA ALA A 155 15.92 4.91 -15.95
C ALA A 155 17.26 5.54 -15.53
N ALA A 156 18.34 5.24 -16.29
CA ALA A 156 19.66 5.85 -16.17
C ALA A 156 20.17 5.97 -14.72
N VAL A 157 20.01 4.89 -13.92
CA VAL A 157 20.44 4.89 -12.52
C VAL A 157 21.96 4.99 -12.44
N ASP A 158 22.46 6.02 -11.77
CA ASP A 158 23.90 6.23 -11.54
C ASP A 158 24.38 5.36 -10.36
N TRP A 159 24.72 4.11 -10.67
CA TRP A 159 25.16 3.14 -9.68
C TRP A 159 26.56 3.49 -9.14
N PRO A 160 26.75 3.61 -7.80
CA PRO A 160 28.06 3.92 -7.19
C PRO A 160 29.18 2.96 -7.61
N ILE A 161 28.85 1.68 -7.78
CA ILE A 161 29.76 0.69 -8.34
C ILE A 161 29.23 0.32 -9.71
N PRO A 162 30.00 0.55 -10.78
CA PRO A 162 29.59 0.19 -12.13
C PRO A 162 29.12 -1.25 -12.25
N LEU A 163 28.05 -1.49 -13.00
CA LEU A 163 27.38 -2.80 -13.07
C LEU A 163 28.27 -3.92 -13.66
N ASP A 164 29.27 -3.58 -14.42
CA ASP A 164 30.29 -4.51 -14.95
C ASP A 164 31.27 -5.03 -13.86
N ARG A 165 31.31 -4.34 -12.71
CA ARG A 165 32.08 -4.72 -11.51
C ARG A 165 31.18 -5.13 -10.32
N ALA A 166 29.89 -5.04 -10.48
CA ALA A 166 28.91 -5.41 -9.46
C ALA A 166 28.62 -6.92 -9.49
N ILE A 167 28.13 -7.43 -8.36
CA ILE A 167 27.71 -8.84 -8.23
C ILE A 167 26.21 -8.91 -8.52
N LEU A 168 25.87 -9.46 -9.67
CA LEU A 168 24.51 -9.56 -10.20
C LEU A 168 24.11 -11.01 -10.43
N SER A 169 22.84 -11.35 -10.20
CA SER A 169 22.30 -12.62 -10.68
C SER A 169 22.08 -12.60 -12.19
N ASP A 170 22.16 -13.77 -12.83
CA ASP A 170 21.88 -13.87 -14.27
C ASP A 170 20.43 -13.52 -14.60
N LYS A 171 19.51 -13.77 -13.66
CA LYS A 171 18.11 -13.39 -13.76
C LYS A 171 17.96 -11.86 -13.84
N ASP A 172 18.61 -11.12 -12.95
CA ASP A 172 18.52 -9.66 -12.91
C ASP A 172 19.13 -9.01 -14.16
N LYS A 173 20.19 -9.62 -14.74
CA LYS A 173 20.79 -9.20 -16.02
C LYS A 173 19.83 -9.36 -17.21
N ALA A 174 18.91 -10.33 -17.14
CA ALA A 174 18.01 -10.69 -18.22
C ALA A 174 16.66 -9.94 -18.18
N HIS A 175 16.44 -9.04 -17.22
CA HIS A 175 15.21 -8.26 -17.13
C HIS A 175 15.01 -7.37 -18.36
N PRO A 176 13.75 -7.05 -18.73
CA PRO A 176 13.43 -6.23 -19.91
C PRO A 176 13.93 -4.79 -19.74
N ARG A 177 14.11 -4.09 -20.86
CA ARG A 177 14.31 -2.64 -20.90
C ARG A 177 12.98 -1.91 -20.75
N MET A 178 13.02 -0.63 -20.36
CA MET A 178 11.81 0.20 -20.14
C MET A 178 10.85 0.16 -21.34
N ALA A 179 11.38 0.15 -22.55
CA ALA A 179 10.59 0.09 -23.78
C ALA A 179 9.75 -1.20 -23.91
N ASP A 180 10.18 -2.29 -23.26
CA ASP A 180 9.56 -3.61 -23.34
C ASP A 180 8.82 -3.97 -22.03
N VAL A 181 8.82 -3.08 -21.04
CA VAL A 181 8.13 -3.30 -19.76
C VAL A 181 6.63 -3.20 -19.98
N THR A 182 5.88 -4.23 -19.57
CA THR A 182 4.43 -4.08 -19.34
C THR A 182 4.26 -3.36 -18.01
N PRO A 183 3.72 -2.13 -17.99
CA PRO A 183 3.53 -1.39 -16.75
C PRO A 183 2.70 -2.17 -15.75
N PHE A 184 3.02 -2.01 -14.48
CA PHE A 184 2.17 -2.49 -13.40
C PHE A 184 0.85 -1.71 -13.47
N PRO A 185 -0.33 -2.34 -13.36
CA PRO A 185 -1.59 -1.62 -13.39
C PRO A 185 -1.53 -0.41 -12.47
N ALA A 186 -2.01 0.73 -12.96
CA ALA A 186 -2.08 1.92 -12.12
C ALA A 186 -2.66 1.50 -10.77
N PRO A 187 -2.09 1.96 -9.64
CA PRO A 187 -2.85 1.87 -8.42
C PRO A 187 -4.18 2.49 -8.77
N THR A 188 -5.25 1.71 -8.69
CA THR A 188 -6.58 2.32 -8.65
C THR A 188 -6.41 3.46 -7.67
N PRO A 189 -6.66 4.73 -8.05
CA PRO A 189 -6.46 5.81 -7.12
C PRO A 189 -7.09 5.31 -5.83
N ALA A 190 -6.36 5.35 -4.72
CA ALA A 190 -6.98 5.32 -3.42
C ALA A 190 -7.73 6.65 -3.22
N GLY A 191 -8.50 7.02 -4.19
CA GLY A 191 -9.73 7.72 -4.07
C GLY A 191 -10.60 6.69 -3.39
N ARG A 192 -10.62 6.78 -2.07
CA ARG A 192 -11.46 6.01 -1.18
C ARG A 192 -12.81 5.86 -1.86
N ARG A 193 -13.07 4.69 -2.46
CA ARG A 193 -14.32 4.42 -3.18
C ARG A 193 -15.34 4.00 -2.15
N ALA A 194 -16.27 4.90 -1.91
CA ALA A 194 -17.30 4.70 -0.91
C ALA A 194 -18.61 4.25 -1.56
N LEU A 195 -19.16 3.15 -1.06
CA LEU A 195 -20.54 2.79 -1.28
C LEU A 195 -21.38 3.39 -0.13
N VAL A 196 -22.34 4.24 -0.45
CA VAL A 196 -23.32 4.76 0.50
C VAL A 196 -24.65 4.07 0.25
N THR A 197 -25.12 3.29 1.21
CA THR A 197 -26.48 2.72 1.18
C THR A 197 -27.46 3.66 1.84
N GLY A 198 -28.73 3.67 1.43
CA GLY A 198 -29.68 4.67 1.90
C GLY A 198 -29.34 6.09 1.39
N ALA A 199 -28.80 6.17 0.17
CA ALA A 199 -28.24 7.39 -0.41
C ALA A 199 -29.27 8.52 -0.55
N ASN A 200 -30.58 8.21 -0.67
CA ASN A 200 -31.67 9.17 -0.76
C ASN A 200 -32.21 9.64 0.60
N GLY A 201 -31.74 9.02 1.69
CA GLY A 201 -32.09 9.42 3.06
C GLY A 201 -31.41 10.73 3.46
N GLN A 202 -31.76 11.26 4.66
CA GLN A 202 -31.17 12.51 5.16
C GLN A 202 -29.64 12.42 5.30
N LEU A 203 -29.15 11.40 6.00
CA LEU A 203 -27.71 11.16 6.17
C LEU A 203 -27.05 10.80 4.84
N GLY A 204 -27.68 9.92 4.03
CA GLY A 204 -27.17 9.50 2.74
C GLY A 204 -26.90 10.66 1.81
N ARG A 205 -27.85 11.58 1.65
CA ARG A 205 -27.70 12.78 0.80
C ARG A 205 -26.55 13.67 1.26
N GLU A 206 -26.37 13.83 2.56
CA GLU A 206 -25.23 14.62 3.07
C GLU A 206 -23.90 13.91 2.84
N LEU A 207 -23.84 12.60 3.03
CA LEU A 207 -22.65 11.80 2.69
C LEU A 207 -22.31 11.88 1.20
N MET A 208 -23.31 11.78 0.31
CA MET A 208 -23.10 11.93 -1.14
C MET A 208 -22.56 13.32 -1.52
N ARG A 209 -22.85 14.36 -0.72
CA ARG A 209 -22.33 15.72 -0.92
C ARG A 209 -20.93 15.90 -0.39
N VAL A 210 -20.62 15.45 0.84
CA VAL A 210 -19.36 15.77 1.52
C VAL A 210 -18.20 14.83 1.19
N LEU A 211 -18.50 13.56 0.90
CA LEU A 211 -17.44 12.58 0.62
C LEU A 211 -16.61 12.91 -0.63
N PRO A 212 -17.18 13.41 -1.75
CA PRO A 212 -16.38 13.87 -2.88
C PRO A 212 -15.44 15.02 -2.52
N GLU A 213 -15.89 15.97 -1.68
CA GLU A 213 -15.05 17.07 -1.17
C GLU A 213 -13.88 16.54 -0.31
N ALA A 214 -14.09 15.39 0.36
CA ALA A 214 -13.08 14.69 1.13
C ALA A 214 -12.20 13.74 0.28
N GLY A 215 -12.33 13.74 -1.05
CA GLY A 215 -11.51 12.96 -1.98
C GLY A 215 -12.01 11.52 -2.19
N PHE A 216 -13.27 11.21 -1.88
CA PHE A 216 -13.87 9.92 -2.19
C PHE A 216 -14.51 9.92 -3.59
N THR A 217 -14.40 8.80 -4.30
CA THR A 217 -15.33 8.46 -5.39
C THR A 217 -16.52 7.76 -4.75
N VAL A 218 -17.72 8.28 -4.91
CA VAL A 218 -18.91 7.81 -4.17
C VAL A 218 -19.93 7.18 -5.10
N THR A 219 -20.34 5.96 -4.76
CA THR A 219 -21.48 5.28 -5.35
C THR A 219 -22.60 5.23 -4.33
N GLY A 220 -23.76 5.80 -4.66
CA GLY A 220 -24.94 5.76 -3.80
C GLY A 220 -25.94 4.72 -4.29
N VAL A 221 -26.50 3.93 -3.38
CA VAL A 221 -27.59 2.98 -3.65
C VAL A 221 -28.73 3.14 -2.64
N ASP A 222 -29.96 2.93 -3.10
CA ASP A 222 -31.15 3.00 -2.25
C ASP A 222 -32.29 2.20 -2.85
N LEU A 223 -33.38 2.12 -2.12
CA LEU A 223 -34.65 1.61 -2.68
C LEU A 223 -35.21 2.58 -3.74
N PRO A 224 -35.90 2.06 -4.78
CA PRO A 224 -36.26 0.64 -4.98
C PRO A 224 -35.16 -0.18 -5.70
N GLU A 225 -34.08 0.42 -6.17
CA GLU A 225 -33.07 -0.20 -7.03
C GLU A 225 -32.29 -1.30 -6.30
N VAL A 226 -31.88 -1.01 -5.04
CA VAL A 226 -31.11 -1.93 -4.21
C VAL A 226 -31.68 -1.99 -2.80
N SER A 227 -32.13 -3.18 -2.39
CA SER A 227 -32.45 -3.48 -1.01
C SER A 227 -31.26 -4.14 -0.32
N ILE A 228 -30.76 -3.56 0.77
CA ILE A 228 -29.65 -4.13 1.53
C ILE A 228 -30.01 -5.49 2.19
N SER A 229 -31.30 -5.80 2.37
CA SER A 229 -31.77 -7.09 2.86
C SER A 229 -31.90 -8.16 1.78
N ASN A 230 -31.68 -7.81 0.51
CA ASN A 230 -31.64 -8.76 -0.61
C ASN A 230 -30.18 -9.14 -0.92
N ALA A 231 -29.82 -10.38 -0.56
CA ALA A 231 -28.45 -10.86 -0.71
C ALA A 231 -27.96 -10.89 -2.18
N GLU A 232 -28.86 -11.19 -3.13
CA GLU A 232 -28.51 -11.25 -4.57
C GLU A 232 -28.22 -9.86 -5.12
N GLN A 233 -29.02 -8.85 -4.73
CA GLN A 233 -28.80 -7.46 -5.14
C GLN A 233 -27.53 -6.89 -4.53
N VAL A 234 -27.24 -7.20 -3.26
CA VAL A 234 -26.00 -6.76 -2.63
C VAL A 234 -24.78 -7.45 -3.22
N ALA A 235 -24.86 -8.75 -3.49
CA ALA A 235 -23.75 -9.47 -4.15
C ALA A 235 -23.47 -8.99 -5.59
N ALA A 236 -24.45 -8.43 -6.28
CA ALA A 236 -24.31 -7.89 -7.63
C ALA A 236 -23.69 -6.47 -7.68
N LEU A 237 -23.42 -5.84 -6.54
CA LEU A 237 -22.75 -4.54 -6.50
C LEU A 237 -21.30 -4.65 -7.04
N PRO A 238 -20.72 -3.54 -7.53
CA PRO A 238 -19.36 -3.54 -8.11
C PRO A 238 -18.30 -3.57 -7.00
N TRP A 239 -18.19 -4.68 -6.27
CA TRP A 239 -17.33 -4.82 -5.10
C TRP A 239 -15.85 -4.55 -5.37
N ASP A 240 -15.38 -4.83 -6.59
CA ASP A 240 -14.00 -4.51 -7.01
C ASP A 240 -13.73 -3.00 -7.06
N GLU A 241 -14.80 -2.19 -7.01
CA GLU A 241 -14.75 -0.73 -7.01
C GLU A 241 -15.14 -0.12 -5.66
N ILE A 242 -15.20 -0.91 -4.58
CA ILE A 242 -15.63 -0.47 -3.25
C ILE A 242 -14.52 -0.73 -2.24
N ASP A 243 -14.02 0.32 -1.59
CA ASP A 243 -13.03 0.23 -0.52
C ASP A 243 -13.67 0.36 0.87
N VAL A 244 -14.78 1.13 0.93
CA VAL A 244 -15.52 1.34 2.17
C VAL A 244 -17.02 1.38 1.91
N VAL A 245 -17.79 0.75 2.79
CA VAL A 245 -19.25 0.81 2.81
C VAL A 245 -19.69 1.69 3.97
N ILE A 246 -20.53 2.67 3.69
CA ILE A 246 -21.16 3.51 4.73
C ILE A 246 -22.66 3.21 4.69
N ASN A 247 -23.14 2.43 5.66
CA ASN A 247 -24.54 2.07 5.72
C ASN A 247 -25.36 3.18 6.41
N ALA A 248 -26.07 3.97 5.60
CA ALA A 248 -27.05 4.94 6.05
C ALA A 248 -28.50 4.46 5.83
N ALA A 249 -28.69 3.25 5.31
CA ALA A 249 -30.02 2.64 5.15
C ALA A 249 -30.50 2.09 6.50
N ALA A 250 -31.67 2.50 6.90
CA ALA A 250 -32.32 2.02 8.12
C ALA A 250 -33.83 2.21 8.05
N TRP A 251 -34.56 1.35 8.74
CA TRP A 251 -35.98 1.59 9.07
C TRP A 251 -36.05 2.53 10.28
N THR A 252 -36.62 3.72 10.08
CA THR A 252 -36.65 4.79 11.09
C THR A 252 -38.05 5.10 11.62
N ASN A 253 -39.10 4.45 11.09
CA ASN A 253 -40.47 4.59 11.60
C ASN A 253 -40.66 3.78 12.90
N VAL A 254 -40.39 4.41 14.05
CA VAL A 254 -40.41 3.77 15.37
C VAL A 254 -41.81 3.25 15.71
N ASP A 255 -42.87 4.07 15.52
CA ASP A 255 -44.25 3.67 15.81
C ASP A 255 -44.69 2.52 14.90
N GLY A 256 -44.32 2.57 13.64
CA GLY A 256 -44.56 1.48 12.67
C GLY A 256 -43.90 0.17 13.05
N ALA A 257 -42.75 0.20 13.71
CA ALA A 257 -42.03 -0.98 14.16
C ALA A 257 -42.76 -1.83 15.21
N GLU A 258 -43.74 -1.25 15.89
CA GLU A 258 -44.62 -1.95 16.87
C GLU A 258 -45.62 -2.91 16.18
N THR A 259 -45.94 -2.70 14.91
CA THR A 259 -46.84 -3.58 14.14
C THR A 259 -46.15 -4.87 13.71
N PRO A 260 -46.88 -5.98 13.46
CA PRO A 260 -46.26 -7.23 12.95
C PRO A 260 -45.50 -7.04 11.65
N GLU A 261 -46.04 -6.28 10.69
CA GLU A 261 -45.40 -5.98 9.40
C GLU A 261 -44.18 -5.08 9.59
N GLY A 262 -44.30 -4.05 10.43
CA GLY A 262 -43.21 -3.13 10.73
C GLY A 262 -42.06 -3.79 11.46
N ARG A 263 -42.31 -4.74 12.37
CA ARG A 263 -41.26 -5.53 13.04
C ARG A 263 -40.42 -6.28 12.03
N ARG A 264 -41.05 -6.90 11.04
CA ARG A 264 -40.34 -7.64 10.00
C ARG A 264 -39.50 -6.70 9.17
N SER A 265 -40.05 -5.61 8.68
CA SER A 265 -39.32 -4.62 7.87
C SER A 265 -38.19 -3.97 8.66
N THR A 266 -38.38 -3.69 9.93
CA THR A 266 -37.34 -3.17 10.83
C THR A 266 -36.22 -4.17 10.99
N TRP A 267 -36.53 -5.46 11.20
CA TRP A 267 -35.53 -6.50 11.34
C TRP A 267 -34.73 -6.71 10.02
N GLU A 268 -35.43 -6.72 8.90
CA GLU A 268 -34.80 -6.84 7.57
C GLU A 268 -33.84 -5.68 7.29
N ALA A 269 -34.24 -4.44 7.53
CA ALA A 269 -33.41 -3.26 7.27
C ALA A 269 -32.29 -3.05 8.30
N ASN A 270 -32.59 -3.24 9.61
CA ASN A 270 -31.65 -2.84 10.68
C ASN A 270 -30.80 -3.99 11.23
N SER A 271 -31.05 -5.24 10.82
CA SER A 271 -30.30 -6.41 11.26
C SER A 271 -29.81 -7.25 10.09
N THR A 272 -30.73 -7.78 9.27
CA THR A 272 -30.37 -8.65 8.14
C THR A 272 -29.53 -7.91 7.09
N GLY A 273 -29.91 -6.70 6.72
CA GLY A 273 -29.20 -5.87 5.75
C GLY A 273 -27.76 -5.59 6.15
N PRO A 274 -27.48 -5.04 7.33
CA PRO A 274 -26.11 -4.85 7.82
C PRO A 274 -25.29 -6.14 7.87
N ALA A 275 -25.90 -7.29 8.23
CA ALA A 275 -25.20 -8.57 8.24
C ALA A 275 -24.80 -9.04 6.83
N ILE A 276 -25.66 -8.82 5.81
CA ILE A 276 -25.35 -9.11 4.42
C ILE A 276 -24.22 -8.21 3.93
N LEU A 277 -24.32 -6.90 4.17
CA LEU A 277 -23.27 -5.93 3.80
C LEU A 277 -21.92 -6.28 4.44
N ALA A 278 -21.90 -6.64 5.74
CA ALA A 278 -20.67 -7.03 6.43
C ALA A 278 -20.02 -8.28 5.84
N ARG A 279 -20.85 -9.27 5.47
CA ARG A 279 -20.36 -10.49 4.82
C ARG A 279 -19.73 -10.20 3.48
N GLU A 280 -20.40 -9.46 2.61
CA GLU A 280 -19.88 -9.11 1.29
C GLU A 280 -18.66 -8.19 1.39
N ALA A 281 -18.70 -7.17 2.25
CA ALA A 281 -17.53 -6.32 2.48
C ALA A 281 -16.31 -7.13 2.91
N THR A 282 -16.48 -8.08 3.85
CA THR A 282 -15.40 -8.97 4.29
C THR A 282 -14.88 -9.85 3.15
N ALA A 283 -15.78 -10.43 2.34
CA ALA A 283 -15.42 -11.30 1.22
C ALA A 283 -14.59 -10.57 0.14
N HIS A 284 -14.83 -9.26 -0.02
CA HIS A 284 -14.18 -8.43 -1.03
C HIS A 284 -13.11 -7.47 -0.47
N GLY A 285 -12.77 -7.58 0.83
CA GLY A 285 -11.73 -6.76 1.45
C GLY A 285 -12.11 -5.29 1.69
N ALA A 286 -13.41 -4.96 1.59
CA ALA A 286 -13.91 -3.64 1.92
C ALA A 286 -14.17 -3.48 3.42
N THR A 287 -14.14 -2.24 3.90
CA THR A 287 -14.48 -1.88 5.30
C THR A 287 -15.95 -1.46 5.40
N LEU A 288 -16.70 -1.94 6.40
CA LEU A 288 -18.06 -1.50 6.72
C LEU A 288 -18.03 -0.66 8.00
#